data_2aed85c9708847703d69c53b953c83db
#
_entry.id   2aed85c9708847703d69c53b953c83db
#
_cell.length_a   1.000
_cell.length_b   1.000
_cell.length_c   1.000
_cell.angle_alpha   90.00
_cell.angle_beta   90.00
_cell.angle_gamma   90.00
#
_symmetry.space_group_name_H-M   'P 1'
#
loop_
_entity.id
_entity.type
_entity.pdbx_description
1 polymer ?
#
loop_
_entity_poly.entity_id
_entity_poly.type
_entity_poly.pdbx_seq_one_letter_code
_entity_poly.pdbx_strand_id
1 'polypeptide(L)'
;ALDGINPNVKITAIEERVDAERLLQFIAEADAVVDATDNFTARHDINRACVIHKKPLISGAAVRFEGQISVFDLRAANSPCYHCLYPDIGQPDDMPCAIMGVFSPLVGIIGCMQAAETLKIILNIGQSLNGRLQILDGLTMNWRTVKIPQDPGCTVCHA
;
A
#
# COMPACT_ATOMS: atom_id res chain seq x y z
N ALA A 1 -2.08 -22.63 -6.61
CA ALA A 1 -1.74 -22.71 -5.17
C ALA A 1 -2.88 -22.13 -4.32
N LEU A 2 -3.33 -20.89 -4.56
CA LEU A 2 -4.38 -20.24 -3.76
C LEU A 2 -5.74 -20.95 -3.82
N ASP A 3 -6.15 -21.43 -5.00
CA ASP A 3 -7.39 -22.21 -5.17
C ASP A 3 -7.42 -23.48 -4.30
N GLY A 4 -6.23 -24.07 -4.05
CA GLY A 4 -6.10 -25.23 -3.16
C GLY A 4 -6.25 -24.90 -1.66
N ILE A 5 -6.13 -23.59 -1.29
CA ILE A 5 -6.32 -23.13 0.09
C ILE A 5 -7.79 -22.82 0.35
N ASN A 6 -8.45 -22.12 -0.58
CA ASN A 6 -9.87 -21.79 -0.47
C ASN A 6 -10.53 -21.77 -1.86
N PRO A 7 -11.19 -22.86 -2.28
CA PRO A 7 -11.82 -22.97 -3.59
C PRO A 7 -13.07 -22.08 -3.76
N ASN A 8 -13.59 -21.49 -2.67
CA ASN A 8 -14.76 -20.62 -2.72
C ASN A 8 -14.40 -19.16 -3.08
N VAL A 9 -13.12 -18.83 -3.14
CA VAL A 9 -12.66 -17.48 -3.51
C VAL A 9 -12.37 -17.45 -5.00
N LYS A 10 -13.04 -16.56 -5.72
CA LYS A 10 -12.74 -16.32 -7.15
C LYS A 10 -11.44 -15.53 -7.26
N ILE A 11 -10.42 -16.13 -7.88
CA ILE A 11 -9.14 -15.51 -8.13
C ILE A 11 -9.00 -15.23 -9.62
N THR A 12 -8.67 -14.00 -9.99
CA THR A 12 -8.37 -13.60 -11.36
C THR A 12 -6.91 -13.15 -11.43
N ALA A 13 -6.07 -13.93 -12.09
CA ALA A 13 -4.68 -13.56 -12.35
C ALA A 13 -4.62 -12.72 -13.62
N ILE A 14 -3.85 -11.63 -13.56
CA ILE A 14 -3.61 -10.70 -14.68
C ILE A 14 -2.10 -10.71 -14.94
N GLU A 15 -1.70 -11.36 -16.06
CA GLU A 15 -0.30 -11.53 -16.45
C GLU A 15 0.12 -10.47 -17.48
N GLU A 16 -0.05 -9.20 -17.14
CA GLU A 16 0.34 -8.08 -17.99
C GLU A 16 0.95 -6.94 -17.17
N ARG A 17 1.75 -6.11 -17.82
CA ARG A 17 2.14 -4.82 -17.24
C ARG A 17 0.94 -3.88 -17.34
N VAL A 18 0.34 -3.58 -16.20
CA VAL A 18 -0.82 -2.69 -16.10
C VAL A 18 -0.34 -1.25 -16.25
N ASP A 19 -0.86 -0.53 -17.25
CA ASP A 19 -0.67 0.91 -17.39
C ASP A 19 -1.66 1.72 -16.53
N ALA A 20 -1.51 3.04 -16.53
CA ALA A 20 -2.33 3.91 -15.68
C ALA A 20 -3.83 3.86 -16.03
N GLU A 21 -4.19 3.72 -17.31
CA GLU A 21 -5.59 3.64 -17.74
C GLU A 21 -6.24 2.33 -17.30
N ARG A 22 -5.53 1.24 -17.50
CA ARG A 22 -5.98 -0.08 -17.09
C ARG A 22 -6.09 -0.20 -15.57
N LEU A 23 -5.14 0.43 -14.86
CA LEU A 23 -5.15 0.48 -13.40
C LEU A 23 -6.39 1.20 -12.85
N LEU A 24 -6.80 2.31 -13.47
CA LEU A 24 -8.03 3.01 -13.12
C LEU A 24 -9.26 2.10 -13.24
N GLN A 25 -9.37 1.31 -14.31
CA GLN A 25 -10.48 0.37 -14.51
C GLN A 25 -10.55 -0.67 -13.39
N PHE A 26 -9.42 -1.32 -13.06
CA PHE A 26 -9.39 -2.32 -12.00
C PHE A 26 -9.71 -1.75 -10.62
N ILE A 27 -9.16 -0.58 -10.31
CA ILE A 27 -9.37 0.05 -9.00
C ILE A 27 -10.80 0.55 -8.84
N ALA A 28 -11.46 0.98 -9.91
CA ALA A 28 -12.87 1.37 -9.86
C ALA A 28 -13.77 0.25 -9.33
N GLU A 29 -13.48 -1.01 -9.68
CA GLU A 29 -14.25 -2.21 -9.29
C GLU A 29 -13.86 -2.77 -7.92
N ALA A 30 -12.72 -2.37 -7.37
CA ALA A 30 -12.21 -2.91 -6.11
C ALA A 30 -12.88 -2.25 -4.88
N ASP A 31 -13.03 -3.00 -3.80
CA ASP A 31 -13.44 -2.48 -2.48
C ASP A 31 -12.25 -1.95 -1.68
N ALA A 32 -11.08 -2.54 -1.89
CA ALA A 32 -9.81 -2.14 -1.29
C ALA A 32 -8.65 -2.53 -2.22
N VAL A 33 -7.56 -1.79 -2.15
CA VAL A 33 -6.34 -2.04 -2.92
C VAL A 33 -5.19 -2.36 -1.98
N VAL A 34 -4.50 -3.48 -2.24
CA VAL A 34 -3.30 -3.87 -1.51
C VAL A 34 -2.10 -3.70 -2.42
N ASP A 35 -1.22 -2.77 -2.04
CA ASP A 35 0.00 -2.48 -2.79
C ASP A 35 1.19 -3.23 -2.17
N ALA A 36 1.74 -4.17 -2.93
CA ALA A 36 2.94 -4.93 -2.60
C ALA A 36 4.00 -4.76 -3.70
N THR A 37 3.97 -3.64 -4.42
CA THR A 37 4.94 -3.32 -5.48
C THR A 37 6.29 -2.90 -4.88
N ASP A 38 7.34 -2.92 -5.69
CA ASP A 38 8.72 -2.70 -5.28
C ASP A 38 9.36 -1.42 -5.85
N ASN A 39 8.53 -0.54 -6.47
CA ASN A 39 9.02 0.69 -7.08
C ASN A 39 8.06 1.87 -6.85
N PHE A 40 8.61 3.07 -6.76
CA PHE A 40 7.83 4.28 -6.48
C PHE A 40 6.86 4.66 -7.61
N THR A 41 7.24 4.45 -8.86
CA THR A 41 6.37 4.76 -10.02
C THR A 41 5.04 4.01 -9.91
N ALA A 42 5.09 2.70 -9.72
CA ALA A 42 3.87 1.89 -9.57
C ALA A 42 3.05 2.32 -8.34
N ARG A 43 3.70 2.62 -7.20
CA ARG A 43 3.03 3.09 -5.98
C ARG A 43 2.30 4.40 -6.19
N HIS A 44 2.92 5.35 -6.90
CA HIS A 44 2.28 6.63 -7.22
C HIS A 44 1.12 6.47 -8.18
N ASP A 45 1.23 5.59 -9.19
CA ASP A 45 0.14 5.30 -10.12
C ASP A 45 -1.05 4.67 -9.40
N ILE A 46 -0.81 3.68 -8.53
CA ILE A 46 -1.83 3.05 -7.67
C ILE A 46 -2.47 4.11 -6.77
N ASN A 47 -1.68 4.95 -6.11
CA ASN A 47 -2.20 6.00 -5.24
C ASN A 47 -3.09 6.99 -5.99
N ARG A 48 -2.68 7.46 -7.17
CA ARG A 48 -3.49 8.38 -8.01
C ARG A 48 -4.84 7.75 -8.35
N ALA A 49 -4.84 6.50 -8.78
CA ALA A 49 -6.07 5.78 -9.10
C ALA A 49 -6.98 5.58 -7.87
N CYS A 50 -6.39 5.26 -6.71
CA CYS A 50 -7.13 5.14 -5.45
C CYS A 50 -7.74 6.47 -5.00
N VAL A 51 -7.04 7.59 -5.19
CA VAL A 51 -7.57 8.94 -4.88
C VAL A 51 -8.76 9.26 -5.77
N ILE A 52 -8.65 9.05 -7.09
CA ILE A 52 -9.72 9.32 -8.06
C ILE A 52 -10.99 8.53 -7.71
N HIS A 53 -10.84 7.25 -7.37
CA HIS A 53 -11.99 6.39 -7.08
C HIS A 53 -12.34 6.31 -5.59
N LYS A 54 -11.68 7.10 -4.73
CA LYS A 54 -11.87 7.10 -3.26
C LYS A 54 -11.81 5.69 -2.68
N LYS A 55 -10.83 4.89 -3.10
CA LYS A 55 -10.65 3.51 -2.62
C LYS A 55 -9.58 3.46 -1.52
N PRO A 56 -9.80 2.66 -0.48
CA PRO A 56 -8.77 2.44 0.54
C PRO A 56 -7.54 1.77 -0.07
N LEU A 57 -6.36 2.30 0.26
CA LEU A 57 -5.07 1.76 -0.15
C LEU A 57 -4.31 1.25 1.08
N ILE A 58 -3.93 -0.03 1.05
CA ILE A 58 -3.11 -0.67 2.08
C ILE A 58 -1.71 -0.88 1.47
N SER A 59 -0.77 -0.02 1.82
CA SER A 59 0.59 -0.04 1.26
C SER A 59 1.57 -0.72 2.20
N GLY A 60 2.31 -1.70 1.69
CA GLY A 60 3.37 -2.41 2.40
C GLY A 60 4.70 -2.34 1.65
N ALA A 61 5.79 -2.30 2.39
CA ALA A 61 7.15 -2.36 1.86
C ALA A 61 8.07 -3.11 2.79
N ALA A 62 9.05 -3.80 2.22
CA ALA A 62 10.15 -4.39 2.96
C ALA A 62 11.44 -4.20 2.16
N VAL A 63 12.47 -3.64 2.81
CA VAL A 63 13.78 -3.42 2.21
C VAL A 63 14.85 -3.63 3.26
N ARG A 64 15.93 -4.34 2.90
CA ARG A 64 16.98 -4.72 3.83
C ARG A 64 16.39 -5.39 5.08
N PHE A 65 16.49 -4.75 6.24
CA PHE A 65 15.97 -5.22 7.53
C PHE A 65 14.80 -4.34 8.04
N GLU A 66 14.23 -3.51 7.19
CA GLU A 66 13.10 -2.65 7.56
C GLU A 66 11.83 -3.07 6.83
N GLY A 67 10.73 -3.21 7.59
CA GLY A 67 9.39 -3.41 7.05
C GLY A 67 8.51 -2.21 7.36
N GLN A 68 7.64 -1.82 6.42
CA GLN A 68 6.74 -0.68 6.55
C GLN A 68 5.33 -1.07 6.14
N ILE A 69 4.34 -0.52 6.86
CA ILE A 69 2.93 -0.64 6.49
C ILE A 69 2.17 0.64 6.85
N SER A 70 1.28 1.04 5.97
CA SER A 70 0.35 2.14 6.17
C SER A 70 -0.98 1.87 5.49
N VAL A 71 -2.04 2.52 5.97
CA VAL A 71 -3.36 2.55 5.33
C VAL A 71 -3.70 3.99 4.99
N PHE A 72 -4.23 4.19 3.80
CA PHE A 72 -4.77 5.44 3.30
C PHE A 72 -6.24 5.22 2.94
N ASP A 73 -7.15 5.48 3.91
CA ASP A 73 -8.59 5.32 3.67
C ASP A 73 -9.16 6.58 3.03
N LEU A 74 -9.07 6.63 1.72
CA LEU A 74 -9.46 7.79 0.92
C LEU A 74 -10.98 8.05 0.86
N ARG A 75 -11.78 7.23 1.55
CA ARG A 75 -13.21 7.47 1.80
C ARG A 75 -13.42 8.46 2.95
N ALA A 76 -12.47 8.53 3.87
CA ALA A 76 -12.55 9.42 5.03
C ALA A 76 -12.09 10.83 4.66
N ALA A 77 -12.83 11.83 5.11
CA ALA A 77 -12.41 13.22 5.01
C ALA A 77 -11.07 13.43 5.76
N ASN A 78 -10.19 14.24 5.20
CA ASN A 78 -8.87 14.55 5.77
C ASN A 78 -7.93 13.34 5.92
N SER A 79 -8.18 12.24 5.20
CA SER A 79 -7.22 11.15 5.12
C SER A 79 -6.02 11.58 4.28
N PRO A 80 -4.77 11.33 4.74
CA PRO A 80 -3.62 11.47 3.85
C PRO A 80 -3.69 10.47 2.71
N CYS A 81 -2.98 10.73 1.62
CA CYS A 81 -2.71 9.74 0.58
C CYS A 81 -1.22 9.34 0.61
N TYR A 82 -0.82 8.37 -0.20
CA TYR A 82 0.58 7.91 -0.27
C TYR A 82 1.54 9.07 -0.63
N HIS A 83 1.11 10.00 -1.51
CA HIS A 83 1.90 11.17 -1.90
C HIS A 83 2.12 12.15 -0.74
N CYS A 84 1.23 12.23 0.25
CA CYS A 84 1.47 13.04 1.46
C CYS A 84 2.64 12.49 2.30
N LEU A 85 2.89 11.17 2.24
CA LEU A 85 4.01 10.54 2.95
C LEU A 85 5.29 10.57 2.13
N TYR A 86 5.19 10.27 0.82
CA TYR A 86 6.28 10.18 -0.12
C TYR A 86 5.98 11.07 -1.34
N PRO A 87 6.30 12.37 -1.29
CA PRO A 87 6.12 13.27 -2.43
C PRO A 87 6.93 12.82 -3.65
N ASP A 88 6.32 12.89 -4.84
CA ASP A 88 6.98 12.61 -6.11
C ASP A 88 7.81 13.85 -6.54
N ILE A 89 9.00 13.97 -5.97
CA ILE A 89 9.93 15.09 -6.22
C ILE A 89 11.00 14.77 -7.26
N GLY A 90 10.70 13.84 -8.17
CA GLY A 90 11.66 13.40 -9.18
C GLY A 90 12.82 12.63 -8.55
N GLN A 91 12.51 11.58 -7.82
CA GLN A 91 13.52 10.70 -7.22
C GLN A 91 14.48 10.20 -8.31
N PRO A 92 15.80 10.31 -8.10
CA PRO A 92 16.75 9.65 -9.00
C PRO A 92 16.44 8.15 -8.98
N ASP A 93 16.43 7.56 -10.16
CA ASP A 93 16.16 6.17 -10.50
C ASP A 93 15.86 5.25 -9.31
N ASP A 94 14.62 4.73 -9.26
CA ASP A 94 14.23 3.66 -8.35
C ASP A 94 15.34 2.59 -8.30
N MET A 95 16.19 2.64 -7.27
CA MET A 95 17.09 1.50 -7.05
C MET A 95 16.20 0.30 -6.71
N PRO A 96 16.07 -0.69 -7.61
CA PRO A 96 15.16 -1.79 -7.38
C PRO A 96 15.45 -2.46 -6.04
N CYS A 97 14.43 -2.78 -5.26
CA CYS A 97 14.57 -3.57 -4.02
C CYS A 97 15.41 -4.84 -4.24
N ALA A 98 15.39 -5.38 -5.46
CA ALA A 98 16.23 -6.50 -5.90
C ALA A 98 17.74 -6.25 -5.73
N ILE A 99 18.20 -4.99 -5.86
CA ILE A 99 19.62 -4.64 -5.68
C ILE A 99 19.95 -4.45 -4.19
N MET A 100 19.02 -3.90 -3.42
CA MET A 100 19.23 -3.64 -1.99
C MET A 100 19.09 -4.89 -1.11
N GLY A 101 18.38 -5.92 -1.62
CA GLY A 101 18.04 -7.12 -0.87
C GLY A 101 16.97 -6.89 0.20
N VAL A 102 16.43 -7.98 0.71
CA VAL A 102 15.42 -7.96 1.78
C VAL A 102 15.59 -9.17 2.69
N PHE A 103 15.44 -8.96 3.98
CA PHE A 103 15.30 -10.04 4.95
C PHE A 103 13.94 -10.69 4.78
N SER A 104 13.90 -11.84 4.08
CA SER A 104 12.66 -12.46 3.59
C SER A 104 11.55 -12.67 4.64
N PRO A 105 11.83 -12.97 5.94
CA PRO A 105 10.75 -13.06 6.94
C PRO A 105 9.92 -11.78 7.08
N LEU A 106 10.51 -10.59 6.83
CA LEU A 106 9.79 -9.31 6.88
C LEU A 106 8.69 -9.23 5.84
N VAL A 107 8.92 -9.78 4.66
CA VAL A 107 7.91 -9.80 3.57
C VAL A 107 6.65 -10.52 4.04
N GLY A 108 6.82 -11.66 4.72
CA GLY A 108 5.71 -12.42 5.31
C GLY A 108 4.99 -11.64 6.41
N ILE A 109 5.73 -11.01 7.33
CA ILE A 109 5.16 -10.22 8.42
C ILE A 109 4.33 -9.06 7.86
N ILE A 110 4.90 -8.27 6.95
CA ILE A 110 4.22 -7.12 6.34
C ILE A 110 3.01 -7.57 5.53
N GLY A 111 3.13 -8.64 4.73
CA GLY A 111 2.01 -9.18 3.95
C GLY A 111 0.85 -9.66 4.84
N CYS A 112 1.13 -10.34 5.96
CA CYS A 112 0.10 -10.71 6.93
C CYS A 112 -0.57 -9.48 7.56
N MET A 113 0.19 -8.44 7.85
CA MET A 113 -0.38 -7.19 8.37
C MET A 113 -1.23 -6.47 7.31
N GLN A 114 -0.80 -6.44 6.05
CA GLN A 114 -1.63 -5.91 4.96
C GLN A 114 -2.96 -6.66 4.85
N ALA A 115 -2.94 -7.98 4.94
CA ALA A 115 -4.16 -8.79 4.95
C ALA A 115 -5.07 -8.45 6.14
N ALA A 116 -4.51 -8.32 7.34
CA ALA A 116 -5.27 -7.95 8.54
C ALA A 116 -5.89 -6.55 8.42
N GLU A 117 -5.14 -5.55 7.92
CA GLU A 117 -5.65 -4.20 7.69
C GLU A 117 -6.76 -4.19 6.62
N THR A 118 -6.60 -4.97 5.54
CA THR A 118 -7.61 -5.12 4.50
C THR A 118 -8.91 -5.67 5.07
N LEU A 119 -8.84 -6.72 5.88
CA LEU A 119 -10.02 -7.29 6.54
C LEU A 119 -10.69 -6.29 7.47
N LYS A 120 -9.94 -5.51 8.25
CA LYS A 120 -10.51 -4.46 9.11
C LYS A 120 -11.26 -3.40 8.30
N ILE A 121 -10.70 -2.99 7.16
CA ILE A 121 -11.30 -2.02 6.25
C ILE A 121 -12.59 -2.56 5.62
N ILE A 122 -12.57 -3.79 5.13
CA ILE A 122 -13.73 -4.40 4.45
C ILE A 122 -14.87 -4.70 5.45
N LEU A 123 -14.52 -5.23 6.61
CA LEU A 123 -15.49 -5.60 7.65
C LEU A 123 -15.89 -4.42 8.55
N ASN A 124 -15.25 -3.27 8.39
CA ASN A 124 -15.44 -2.09 9.24
C ASN A 124 -15.32 -2.40 10.74
N ILE A 125 -14.25 -3.10 11.13
CA ILE A 125 -13.99 -3.53 12.51
C ILE A 125 -12.66 -2.98 13.03
N GLY A 126 -12.57 -2.80 14.34
CA GLY A 126 -11.35 -2.38 15.02
C GLY A 126 -10.89 -0.96 14.61
N GLN A 127 -9.60 -0.73 14.72
CA GLN A 127 -8.94 0.54 14.30
C GLN A 127 -7.93 0.26 13.21
N SER A 128 -8.17 0.80 12.01
CA SER A 128 -7.21 0.70 10.92
C SER A 128 -5.98 1.59 11.17
N LEU A 129 -4.91 1.35 10.40
CA LEU A 129 -3.72 2.19 10.38
C LEU A 129 -3.90 3.47 9.56
N ASN A 130 -5.13 3.89 9.26
CA ASN A 130 -5.34 5.11 8.49
C ASN A 130 -4.62 6.32 9.10
N GLY A 131 -3.81 7.01 8.28
CA GLY A 131 -3.00 8.15 8.70
C GLY A 131 -1.84 7.81 9.64
N ARG A 132 -1.40 6.54 9.69
CA ARG A 132 -0.27 6.06 10.48
C ARG A 132 0.64 5.16 9.65
N LEU A 133 1.94 5.40 9.77
CA LEU A 133 2.98 4.50 9.27
C LEU A 133 3.51 3.67 10.43
N GLN A 134 3.49 2.36 10.31
CA GLN A 134 4.23 1.46 11.20
C GLN A 134 5.51 0.99 10.51
N ILE A 135 6.61 1.03 11.23
CA ILE A 135 7.94 0.64 10.80
C ILE A 135 8.45 -0.44 11.73
N LEU A 136 8.80 -1.60 11.18
CA LEU A 136 9.43 -2.71 11.90
C LEU A 136 10.94 -2.72 11.59
N ASP A 137 11.75 -2.65 12.62
CA ASP A 137 13.15 -3.03 12.55
C ASP A 137 13.27 -4.55 12.72
N GLY A 138 13.58 -5.26 11.65
CA GLY A 138 13.66 -6.72 11.63
C GLY A 138 14.88 -7.31 12.36
N LEU A 139 15.86 -6.50 12.74
CA LEU A 139 16.99 -6.97 13.55
C LEU A 139 16.66 -6.98 15.04
N THR A 140 15.89 -5.98 15.49
CA THR A 140 15.53 -5.81 16.91
C THR A 140 14.10 -6.20 17.20
N MET A 141 13.27 -6.42 16.18
CA MET A 141 11.83 -6.66 16.25
C MET A 141 11.04 -5.53 16.92
N ASN A 142 11.60 -4.32 16.91
CA ASN A 142 10.95 -3.14 17.47
C ASN A 142 10.04 -2.49 16.45
N TRP A 143 8.83 -2.14 16.88
CA TRP A 143 7.86 -1.37 16.11
C TRP A 143 7.92 0.10 16.48
N ARG A 144 7.88 0.95 15.47
CA ARG A 144 7.72 2.39 15.61
C ARG A 144 6.50 2.85 14.82
N THR A 145 5.66 3.69 15.42
CA THR A 145 4.49 4.28 14.76
C THR A 145 4.72 5.77 14.55
N VAL A 146 4.50 6.23 13.32
CA VAL A 146 4.59 7.64 12.94
C VAL A 146 3.22 8.08 12.43
N LYS A 147 2.75 9.24 12.88
CA LYS A 147 1.52 9.85 12.36
C LYS A 147 1.81 10.50 11.01
N ILE A 148 0.94 10.25 10.05
CA ILE A 148 0.99 10.86 8.72
C ILE A 148 -0.13 11.92 8.67
N PRO A 149 0.17 13.21 8.71
CA PRO A 149 -0.83 14.24 8.47
C PRO A 149 -1.19 14.27 6.98
N GLN A 150 -2.43 14.69 6.67
CA GLN A 150 -2.74 15.10 5.31
C GLN A 150 -1.96 16.38 4.99
N ASP A 151 -1.29 16.42 3.84
CA ASP A 151 -0.58 17.63 3.38
C ASP A 151 -1.56 18.55 2.66
N PRO A 152 -1.80 19.78 3.18
CA PRO A 152 -2.69 20.74 2.52
C PRO A 152 -2.22 21.18 1.12
N GLY A 153 -0.93 21.04 0.84
CA GLY A 153 -0.33 21.34 -0.46
C GLY A 153 -0.23 20.12 -1.40
N CYS A 154 -0.78 18.97 -1.01
CA CYS A 154 -0.69 17.75 -1.81
C CYS A 154 -1.37 17.89 -3.17
N THR A 155 -0.60 17.79 -4.24
CA THR A 155 -1.09 17.92 -5.63
C THR A 155 -1.90 16.71 -6.10
N VAL A 156 -2.04 15.67 -5.30
CA VAL A 156 -2.77 14.44 -5.65
C VAL A 156 -4.12 14.37 -4.94
N CYS A 157 -4.19 14.53 -3.63
CA CYS A 157 -5.45 14.40 -2.91
C CYS A 157 -6.15 15.74 -2.59
N HIS A 158 -5.53 16.88 -2.94
CA HIS A 158 -6.10 18.22 -2.90
C HIS A 158 -6.20 18.89 -4.27
N ALA A 159 -6.01 18.12 -5.36
CA ALA A 159 -6.14 18.61 -6.73
C ALA A 159 -7.61 18.78 -7.13
#